data_6aca9b551fc11ecbae18a06da242227b
#
_entry.id   6aca9b551fc11ecbae18a06da242227b
#
_cell.length_a   1.000
_cell.length_b   1.000
_cell.length_c   1.000
_cell.angle_alpha   90.00
_cell.angle_beta   90.00
_cell.angle_gamma   90.00
#
_symmetry.space_group_name_H-M   'P 1'
#
loop_
_entity.id
_entity.type
_entity.pdbx_description
1 polymer ?
#
loop_
_entity_poly.entity_id
_entity_poly.type
_entity_poly.pdbx_seq_one_letter_code
_entity_poly.pdbx_strand_id
1 'polypeptide(L)'
;SSEDSVISVVRKVDGKLNSSYEYWLLHRTISGFGKGMYCDSINDIADEYWNNIHKVVYFDDCCGTGEQFTKFIKRQQKSFDNKQIILVVIEAVEDAKSYIKSELAKQGLNVEIVVYNTKEKALKNIIDQEKKLFYKMSQKQEIFKDYVLGFQKAEALMAFYNNTPNDTLGLFWFMSQKNNPIFPRKLEEKPGWKLSNAKKKKRRREQYESKC
;
A
#
# COMPACT_ATOMS: atom_id res chain seq x y z
N SER A 1 22.53 16.11 -9.79
CA SER A 1 23.15 16.34 -8.46
C SER A 1 22.24 15.76 -7.37
N SER A 2 22.74 15.55 -6.17
CA SER A 2 21.93 15.07 -5.04
C SER A 2 20.91 16.11 -4.54
N GLU A 3 21.04 17.34 -4.96
CA GLU A 3 20.19 18.48 -4.52
C GLU A 3 18.91 18.63 -5.33
N ASP A 4 18.79 17.96 -6.47
CA ASP A 4 17.63 18.00 -7.36
C ASP A 4 16.66 16.82 -7.18
N SER A 5 16.89 15.99 -6.18
CA SER A 5 16.15 14.76 -5.97
C SER A 5 15.69 14.61 -4.52
N VAL A 6 14.48 14.10 -4.33
CA VAL A 6 13.93 13.79 -3.00
C VAL A 6 13.42 12.35 -2.95
N ILE A 7 13.62 11.72 -1.82
CA ILE A 7 13.17 10.34 -1.54
C ILE A 7 12.10 10.37 -0.45
N SER A 8 10.93 9.89 -0.78
CA SER A 8 9.78 9.86 0.12
C SER A 8 9.16 8.46 0.17
N VAL A 9 8.13 8.29 0.96
CA VAL A 9 7.44 7.02 1.17
C VAL A 9 5.98 7.11 0.77
N VAL A 10 5.45 6.04 0.20
CA VAL A 10 4.00 5.92 -0.05
C VAL A 10 3.28 5.77 1.28
N ARG A 11 2.32 6.64 1.56
CA ARG A 11 1.52 6.61 2.79
C ARG A 11 0.07 6.24 2.52
N LYS A 12 -0.57 5.67 3.54
CA LYS A 12 -2.02 5.49 3.52
C LYS A 12 -2.73 6.84 3.48
N VAL A 13 -3.92 6.80 2.93
CA VAL A 13 -4.83 7.95 2.78
C VAL A 13 -5.10 8.71 4.08
N ASP A 14 -5.10 8.01 5.21
CA ASP A 14 -5.31 8.57 6.54
C ASP A 14 -4.01 9.05 7.22
N GLY A 15 -2.91 9.12 6.47
CA GLY A 15 -1.59 9.55 6.95
C GLY A 15 -0.88 8.55 7.86
N LYS A 16 -1.48 7.36 8.10
CA LYS A 16 -0.84 6.34 8.92
C LYS A 16 0.36 5.74 8.21
N LEU A 17 1.36 5.42 9.00
CA LEU A 17 2.50 4.64 8.54
C LEU A 17 2.02 3.25 8.10
N ASN A 18 2.61 2.74 7.05
CA ASN A 18 2.40 1.41 6.51
C ASN A 18 3.74 0.66 6.48
N SER A 19 3.72 -0.58 5.98
CA SER A 19 4.92 -1.40 5.82
C SER A 19 5.99 -0.74 4.96
N SER A 20 5.60 0.06 3.97
CA SER A 20 6.52 0.82 3.11
C SER A 20 7.46 1.74 3.90
N TYR A 21 7.01 2.25 5.06
CA TYR A 21 7.83 3.11 5.91
C TYR A 21 9.03 2.37 6.52
N GLU A 22 8.87 1.10 6.87
CA GLU A 22 9.96 0.27 7.40
C GLU A 22 11.08 0.10 6.36
N TYR A 23 10.71 -0.16 5.11
CA TYR A 23 11.68 -0.31 4.01
C TYR A 23 12.33 1.02 3.61
N TRP A 24 11.57 2.11 3.63
CA TRP A 24 12.10 3.44 3.41
C TRP A 24 13.12 3.83 4.50
N LEU A 25 12.83 3.53 5.77
CA LEU A 25 13.72 3.79 6.89
C LEU A 25 14.99 2.93 6.77
N LEU A 26 14.86 1.66 6.40
CA LEU A 26 15.99 0.77 6.16
C LEU A 26 16.86 1.32 5.04
N HIS A 27 16.28 1.70 3.91
CA HIS A 27 17.01 2.30 2.80
C HIS A 27 17.75 3.57 3.23
N ARG A 28 17.09 4.47 3.97
CA ARG A 28 17.72 5.67 4.53
C ARG A 28 18.94 5.37 5.41
N THR A 29 18.92 4.22 6.08
CA THR A 29 19.99 3.81 7.00
C THR A 29 21.19 3.22 6.26
N ILE A 30 20.96 2.45 5.19
CA ILE A 30 22.01 1.65 4.55
C ILE A 30 22.49 2.18 3.19
N SER A 31 21.74 3.07 2.53
CA SER A 31 22.00 3.47 1.15
C SER A 31 23.25 4.33 0.94
N GLY A 32 23.75 4.95 2.01
CA GLY A 32 24.84 5.94 1.91
C GLY A 32 24.43 7.31 1.32
N PHE A 33 23.17 7.51 0.91
CA PHE A 33 22.66 8.80 0.47
C PHE A 33 22.57 9.80 1.63
N GLY A 34 22.77 11.10 1.32
CA GLY A 34 22.65 12.15 2.31
C GLY A 34 21.26 12.18 2.97
N LYS A 35 21.22 12.30 4.29
CA LYS A 35 19.96 12.30 5.06
C LYS A 35 19.00 13.40 4.61
N GLY A 36 19.51 14.53 4.09
CA GLY A 36 18.72 15.64 3.56
C GLY A 36 17.90 15.32 2.31
N MET A 37 18.22 14.21 1.61
CA MET A 37 17.41 13.74 0.47
C MET A 37 16.09 13.08 0.89
N TYR A 38 15.93 12.72 2.17
CA TYR A 38 14.77 11.99 2.65
C TYR A 38 13.75 12.90 3.31
N CYS A 39 12.50 12.78 2.90
CA CYS A 39 11.39 13.45 3.55
C CYS A 39 10.23 12.48 3.81
N ASP A 40 9.55 12.70 4.90
CA ASP A 40 8.37 11.92 5.26
C ASP A 40 7.16 12.25 4.37
N SER A 41 7.06 13.49 3.95
CA SER A 41 6.04 13.98 3.03
C SER A 41 6.62 15.09 2.16
N ILE A 42 6.35 15.04 0.87
CA ILE A 42 6.75 16.14 -0.04
C ILE A 42 5.99 17.43 0.27
N ASN A 43 4.83 17.36 0.92
CA ASN A 43 4.05 18.53 1.29
C ASN A 43 4.73 19.38 2.38
N ASP A 44 5.69 18.79 3.12
CA ASP A 44 6.46 19.46 4.16
C ASP A 44 7.67 20.25 3.58
N ILE A 45 7.94 20.12 2.28
CA ILE A 45 9.02 20.83 1.59
C ILE A 45 8.55 22.25 1.27
N ALA A 46 9.31 23.26 1.65
CA ALA A 46 8.99 24.65 1.29
C ALA A 46 9.02 24.85 -0.24
N ASP A 47 8.15 25.73 -0.76
CA ASP A 47 7.96 25.90 -2.21
C ASP A 47 9.22 26.33 -2.95
N GLU A 48 10.05 27.14 -2.31
CA GLU A 48 11.34 27.60 -2.86
C GLU A 48 12.29 26.43 -3.14
N TYR A 49 12.32 25.40 -2.27
CA TYR A 49 13.10 24.19 -2.49
C TYR A 49 12.42 23.23 -3.44
N TRP A 50 11.08 23.13 -3.36
CA TRP A 50 10.32 22.26 -4.24
C TRP A 50 10.52 22.57 -5.72
N ASN A 51 10.63 23.85 -6.07
CA ASN A 51 10.86 24.28 -7.45
C ASN A 51 12.18 23.76 -8.05
N ASN A 52 13.19 23.53 -7.21
CA ASN A 52 14.51 23.04 -7.62
C ASN A 52 14.59 21.50 -7.67
N ILE A 53 13.58 20.80 -7.15
CA ILE A 53 13.52 19.34 -7.19
C ILE A 53 13.01 18.90 -8.57
N HIS A 54 13.76 18.04 -9.25
CA HIS A 54 13.40 17.47 -10.54
C HIS A 54 12.98 16.01 -10.47
N LYS A 55 13.38 15.29 -9.40
CA LYS A 55 13.07 13.87 -9.22
C LYS A 55 12.44 13.61 -7.86
N VAL A 56 11.36 12.86 -7.86
CA VAL A 56 10.69 12.40 -6.65
C VAL A 56 10.63 10.89 -6.66
N VAL A 57 11.34 10.27 -5.74
CA VAL A 57 11.41 8.81 -5.60
C VAL A 57 10.53 8.38 -4.44
N TYR A 58 9.59 7.48 -4.71
CA TYR A 58 8.73 6.88 -3.71
C TYR A 58 9.08 5.42 -3.50
N PHE A 59 9.07 4.99 -2.25
CA PHE A 59 9.24 3.59 -1.87
C PHE A 59 7.92 2.97 -1.44
N ASP A 60 7.66 1.74 -1.92
CA ASP A 60 6.59 0.88 -1.44
C ASP A 60 7.12 -0.57 -1.30
N ASP A 61 6.56 -1.35 -0.38
CA ASP A 61 6.94 -2.75 -0.22
C ASP A 61 6.26 -3.64 -1.25
N CYS A 62 4.97 -3.42 -1.47
CA CYS A 62 4.21 -4.19 -2.43
C CYS A 62 3.17 -3.36 -3.18
N CYS A 63 2.89 -3.78 -4.41
CA CYS A 63 1.88 -3.16 -5.25
C CYS A 63 0.98 -4.23 -5.88
N GLY A 64 -0.20 -4.46 -5.28
CA GLY A 64 -1.16 -5.45 -5.77
C GLY A 64 -1.94 -4.94 -6.98
N THR A 65 -2.66 -3.83 -6.84
CA THR A 65 -3.49 -3.24 -7.90
C THR A 65 -3.00 -1.90 -8.42
N GLY A 66 -2.14 -1.22 -7.68
CA GLY A 66 -1.68 0.14 -7.99
C GLY A 66 -2.61 1.26 -7.53
N GLU A 67 -3.82 0.93 -7.04
CA GLU A 67 -4.78 1.94 -6.60
C GLU A 67 -4.28 2.79 -5.42
N GLN A 68 -3.55 2.18 -4.47
CA GLN A 68 -3.05 2.89 -3.31
C GLN A 68 -2.10 4.01 -3.75
N PHE A 69 -1.16 3.69 -4.63
CA PHE A 69 -0.20 4.67 -5.13
C PHE A 69 -0.86 5.76 -5.97
N THR A 70 -1.75 5.40 -6.90
CA THR A 70 -2.46 6.40 -7.72
C THR A 70 -3.30 7.34 -6.87
N LYS A 71 -4.03 6.83 -5.87
CA LYS A 71 -4.79 7.65 -4.90
C LYS A 71 -3.87 8.52 -4.05
N PHE A 72 -2.70 8.01 -3.68
CA PHE A 72 -1.70 8.76 -2.92
C PHE A 72 -1.16 9.95 -3.74
N ILE A 73 -0.73 9.73 -4.98
CA ILE A 73 -0.24 10.81 -5.86
C ILE A 73 -1.30 11.87 -6.11
N LYS A 74 -2.56 11.45 -6.40
CA LYS A 74 -3.69 12.37 -6.64
C LYS A 74 -4.00 13.30 -5.47
N ARG A 75 -3.53 13.02 -4.28
CA ARG A 75 -3.77 13.80 -3.05
C ARG A 75 -2.61 14.68 -2.63
N GLN A 76 -1.49 14.60 -3.35
CA GLN A 76 -0.38 15.49 -3.05
C GLN A 76 -0.80 16.94 -3.38
N GLN A 77 -0.42 17.88 -2.51
CA GLN A 77 -0.72 19.30 -2.67
C GLN A 77 0.30 20.00 -3.59
N LYS A 78 1.49 19.40 -3.72
CA LYS A 78 2.55 19.91 -4.58
C LYS A 78 2.31 19.53 -6.03
N SER A 79 2.52 20.48 -6.95
CA SER A 79 2.54 20.18 -8.39
C SER A 79 3.74 19.31 -8.77
N PHE A 80 3.51 18.38 -9.68
CA PHE A 80 4.55 17.54 -10.28
C PHE A 80 4.99 18.04 -11.67
N ASP A 81 4.63 19.26 -12.04
CA ASP A 81 5.03 19.83 -13.31
C ASP A 81 6.56 19.81 -13.46
N ASN A 82 7.02 19.31 -14.60
CA ASN A 82 8.44 19.15 -14.94
C ASN A 82 9.24 18.24 -13.95
N LYS A 83 8.57 17.36 -13.23
CA LYS A 83 9.21 16.44 -12.30
C LYS A 83 9.09 14.99 -12.78
N GLN A 84 10.18 14.25 -12.65
CA GLN A 84 10.19 12.82 -12.84
C GLN A 84 9.71 12.13 -11.55
N ILE A 85 8.63 11.37 -11.64
CA ILE A 85 8.14 10.54 -10.53
C ILE A 85 8.68 9.13 -10.73
N ILE A 86 9.33 8.58 -9.72
CA ILE A 86 9.86 7.21 -9.72
C ILE A 86 9.24 6.45 -8.56
N LEU A 87 8.56 5.35 -8.85
CA LEU A 87 8.08 4.42 -7.83
C LEU A 87 8.99 3.20 -7.79
N VAL A 88 9.60 2.95 -6.64
CA VAL A 88 10.43 1.77 -6.37
C VAL A 88 9.63 0.82 -5.50
N VAL A 89 9.43 -0.41 -5.97
CA VAL A 89 8.63 -1.43 -5.28
C VAL A 89 9.42 -2.73 -5.18
N ILE A 90 9.35 -3.41 -4.05
CA ILE A 90 10.00 -4.71 -3.87
C ILE A 90 9.25 -5.77 -4.68
N GLU A 91 7.94 -5.89 -4.50
CA GLU A 91 7.13 -6.84 -5.26
C GLU A 91 5.88 -6.18 -5.85
N ALA A 92 5.57 -6.47 -7.10
CA ALA A 92 4.34 -6.00 -7.74
C ALA A 92 3.64 -7.11 -8.52
N VAL A 93 2.31 -7.06 -8.54
CA VAL A 93 1.53 -7.83 -9.51
C VAL A 93 1.63 -7.14 -10.87
N GLU A 94 1.75 -7.93 -11.93
CA GLU A 94 2.02 -7.45 -13.30
C GLU A 94 1.07 -6.33 -13.76
N ASP A 95 -0.23 -6.51 -13.52
CA ASP A 95 -1.27 -5.54 -13.92
C ASP A 95 -1.11 -4.18 -13.23
N ALA A 96 -0.51 -4.13 -12.05
CA ALA A 96 -0.37 -2.90 -11.27
C ALA A 96 0.44 -1.83 -11.98
N LYS A 97 1.51 -2.23 -12.69
CA LYS A 97 2.35 -1.30 -13.45
C LYS A 97 1.56 -0.59 -14.55
N SER A 98 0.81 -1.38 -15.34
CA SER A 98 -0.01 -0.86 -16.44
C SER A 98 -1.11 0.05 -15.92
N TYR A 99 -1.75 -0.34 -14.83
CA TYR A 99 -2.78 0.46 -14.17
C TYR A 99 -2.24 1.81 -13.69
N ILE A 100 -1.13 1.83 -12.95
CA ILE A 100 -0.53 3.07 -12.44
C ILE A 100 -0.18 4.01 -13.58
N LYS A 101 0.52 3.52 -14.61
CA LYS A 101 0.90 4.32 -15.77
C LYS A 101 -0.32 4.92 -16.47
N SER A 102 -1.33 4.10 -16.74
CA SER A 102 -2.57 4.55 -17.38
C SER A 102 -3.31 5.61 -16.56
N GLU A 103 -3.47 5.38 -15.25
CA GLU A 103 -4.22 6.29 -14.38
C GLU A 103 -3.52 7.64 -14.16
N LEU A 104 -2.20 7.65 -14.06
CA LEU A 104 -1.45 8.89 -13.86
C LEU A 104 -1.23 9.65 -15.17
N ALA A 105 -1.12 8.94 -16.31
CA ALA A 105 -1.10 9.58 -17.64
C ALA A 105 -2.35 10.40 -17.95
N LYS A 106 -3.53 10.00 -17.43
CA LYS A 106 -4.78 10.79 -17.52
C LYS A 106 -4.69 12.18 -16.85
N GLN A 107 -3.69 12.37 -16.01
CA GLN A 107 -3.40 13.64 -15.32
C GLN A 107 -2.15 14.35 -15.88
N GLY A 108 -1.63 13.87 -17.02
CA GLY A 108 -0.40 14.40 -17.60
C GLY A 108 0.88 13.99 -16.84
N LEU A 109 0.78 13.05 -15.89
CA LEU A 109 1.92 12.61 -15.09
C LEU A 109 2.57 11.38 -15.70
N ASN A 110 3.91 11.43 -15.86
CA ASN A 110 4.71 10.29 -16.29
C ASN A 110 5.41 9.68 -15.06
N VAL A 111 5.22 8.37 -14.87
CA VAL A 111 5.80 7.64 -13.76
C VAL A 111 6.68 6.50 -14.25
N GLU A 112 7.92 6.52 -13.83
CA GLU A 112 8.81 5.36 -13.94
C GLU A 112 8.54 4.41 -12.77
N ILE A 113 8.42 3.11 -13.07
CA ILE A 113 8.15 2.09 -12.05
C ILE A 113 9.25 1.05 -12.10
N VAL A 114 10.06 1.06 -11.05
CA VAL A 114 11.14 0.10 -10.82
C VAL A 114 10.63 -0.95 -9.86
N VAL A 115 10.56 -2.20 -10.30
CA VAL A 115 10.11 -3.32 -9.48
C VAL A 115 11.22 -4.36 -9.42
N TYR A 116 11.59 -4.76 -8.20
CA TYR A 116 12.59 -5.80 -8.02
C TYR A 116 12.05 -7.17 -8.48
N ASN A 117 10.82 -7.51 -8.11
CA ASN A 117 10.21 -8.78 -8.47
C ASN A 117 8.75 -8.60 -8.93
N THR A 118 8.47 -8.98 -10.17
CA THR A 118 7.12 -8.93 -10.74
C THR A 118 6.49 -10.32 -10.69
N LYS A 119 5.26 -10.39 -10.20
CA LYS A 119 4.47 -11.62 -10.08
C LYS A 119 3.23 -11.56 -10.97
N GLU A 120 2.86 -12.67 -11.55
CA GLU A 120 1.53 -12.84 -12.14
C GLU A 120 0.48 -12.98 -11.03
N LYS A 121 -0.79 -12.74 -11.39
CA LYS A 121 -1.91 -13.09 -10.51
C LYS A 121 -1.93 -14.58 -10.21
N ALA A 122 -2.06 -14.95 -8.96
CA ALA A 122 -1.96 -16.34 -8.50
C ALA A 122 -2.99 -17.28 -9.18
N LEU A 123 -4.15 -16.73 -9.57
CA LEU A 123 -5.21 -17.52 -10.22
C LEU A 123 -5.34 -17.24 -11.73
N LYS A 124 -4.35 -16.57 -12.36
CA LYS A 124 -4.40 -16.18 -13.78
C LYS A 124 -4.63 -17.39 -14.69
N ASN A 125 -3.90 -18.46 -14.47
CA ASN A 125 -3.89 -19.67 -15.31
C ASN A 125 -4.73 -20.82 -14.74
N ILE A 126 -5.55 -20.55 -13.73
CA ILE A 126 -6.42 -21.55 -13.11
C ILE A 126 -7.76 -21.60 -13.84
N ILE A 127 -8.24 -22.81 -14.14
CA ILE A 127 -9.54 -23.01 -14.81
C ILE A 127 -10.70 -22.63 -13.89
N ASP A 128 -11.85 -22.27 -14.49
CA ASP A 128 -13.01 -21.78 -13.74
C ASP A 128 -13.54 -22.76 -12.67
N GLN A 129 -13.44 -24.06 -12.93
CA GLN A 129 -13.86 -25.09 -11.99
C GLN A 129 -12.99 -25.07 -10.73
N GLU A 130 -11.68 -24.92 -10.87
CA GLU A 130 -10.73 -24.84 -9.76
C GLU A 130 -10.86 -23.51 -9.01
N LYS A 131 -11.09 -22.39 -9.72
CA LYS A 131 -11.44 -21.11 -9.08
C LYS A 131 -12.67 -21.23 -8.21
N LYS A 132 -13.73 -21.89 -8.69
CA LYS A 132 -14.93 -22.16 -7.88
C LYS A 132 -14.63 -23.00 -6.66
N LEU A 133 -13.74 -24.01 -6.80
CA LEU A 133 -13.30 -24.83 -5.67
C LEU A 133 -12.53 -23.99 -4.65
N PHE A 134 -11.60 -23.15 -5.09
CA PHE A 134 -10.86 -22.23 -4.23
C PHE A 134 -11.80 -21.31 -3.41
N TYR A 135 -12.82 -20.74 -4.06
CA TYR A 135 -13.84 -19.93 -3.35
C TYR A 135 -14.59 -20.75 -2.30
N LYS A 136 -15.04 -21.96 -2.64
CA LYS A 136 -15.73 -22.85 -1.69
C LYS A 136 -14.84 -23.21 -0.49
N MET A 137 -13.57 -23.52 -0.74
CA MET A 137 -12.59 -23.79 0.31
C MET A 137 -12.41 -22.58 1.22
N SER A 138 -12.22 -21.41 0.66
CA SER A 138 -12.06 -20.16 1.41
C SER A 138 -13.28 -19.86 2.28
N GLN A 139 -14.49 -20.10 1.79
CA GLN A 139 -15.73 -19.96 2.57
C GLN A 139 -15.80 -20.96 3.73
N LYS A 140 -15.42 -22.22 3.50
CA LYS A 140 -15.35 -23.24 4.56
C LYS A 140 -14.37 -22.87 5.67
N GLN A 141 -13.30 -22.13 5.33
CA GLN A 141 -12.30 -21.62 6.24
C GLN A 141 -12.68 -20.25 6.85
N GLU A 142 -13.91 -19.79 6.65
CA GLU A 142 -14.42 -18.52 7.18
C GLU A 142 -13.59 -17.29 6.77
N ILE A 143 -12.99 -17.32 5.57
CA ILE A 143 -12.31 -16.15 5.00
C ILE A 143 -13.37 -15.14 4.56
N PHE A 144 -13.25 -13.89 5.01
CA PHE A 144 -14.15 -12.83 4.56
C PHE A 144 -14.11 -12.67 3.04
N LYS A 145 -15.29 -12.54 2.43
CA LYS A 145 -15.46 -12.48 0.98
C LYS A 145 -14.52 -11.47 0.30
N ASP A 146 -14.31 -10.33 0.95
CA ASP A 146 -13.48 -9.25 0.42
C ASP A 146 -11.98 -9.58 0.42
N TYR A 147 -11.56 -10.64 1.15
CA TYR A 147 -10.16 -11.05 1.23
C TYR A 147 -9.86 -12.36 0.53
N VAL A 148 -10.85 -13.07 0.02
CA VAL A 148 -10.63 -14.37 -0.65
C VAL A 148 -9.59 -14.23 -1.76
N LEU A 149 -9.71 -13.20 -2.60
CA LEU A 149 -8.78 -12.89 -3.69
C LEU A 149 -7.72 -11.83 -3.31
N GLY A 150 -7.52 -11.58 -2.03
CA GLY A 150 -6.73 -10.45 -1.57
C GLY A 150 -7.48 -9.12 -1.69
N PHE A 151 -6.91 -8.08 -1.09
CA PHE A 151 -7.50 -6.74 -1.10
C PHE A 151 -7.71 -6.25 -2.54
N GLN A 152 -8.91 -5.76 -2.85
CA GLN A 152 -9.30 -5.30 -4.20
C GLN A 152 -9.07 -6.33 -5.31
N LYS A 153 -9.12 -7.62 -4.97
CA LYS A 153 -8.90 -8.74 -5.89
C LYS A 153 -7.53 -8.69 -6.57
N ALA A 154 -6.51 -8.32 -5.81
CA ALA A 154 -5.13 -8.27 -6.30
C ALA A 154 -4.61 -9.65 -6.72
N GLU A 155 -5.16 -10.72 -6.15
CA GLU A 155 -4.76 -12.11 -6.41
C GLU A 155 -3.24 -12.32 -6.25
N ALA A 156 -2.62 -11.58 -5.34
CA ALA A 156 -1.21 -11.73 -5.08
C ALA A 156 -0.92 -13.00 -4.29
N LEU A 157 0.28 -13.53 -4.48
CA LEU A 157 0.84 -14.59 -3.65
C LEU A 157 2.23 -14.16 -3.21
N MET A 158 2.26 -13.37 -2.13
CA MET A 158 3.49 -12.80 -1.59
C MET A 158 3.44 -12.71 -0.07
N ALA A 159 4.58 -12.92 0.57
CA ALA A 159 4.74 -12.75 2.01
C ALA A 159 6.14 -12.19 2.28
N PHE A 160 6.25 -11.24 3.19
CA PHE A 160 7.51 -10.70 3.67
C PHE A 160 7.82 -11.26 5.06
N TYR A 161 9.09 -11.25 5.44
CA TYR A 161 9.54 -11.79 6.74
C TYR A 161 8.87 -11.09 7.95
N ASN A 162 8.50 -9.82 7.80
CA ASN A 162 7.91 -9.01 8.85
C ASN A 162 6.37 -8.99 8.81
N ASN A 163 5.78 -9.18 7.62
CA ASN A 163 4.32 -9.13 7.46
C ASN A 163 3.87 -9.71 6.12
N THR A 164 2.63 -10.20 6.05
CA THR A 164 2.00 -10.60 4.80
C THR A 164 1.06 -9.49 4.32
N PRO A 165 1.23 -8.97 3.08
CA PRO A 165 0.33 -8.00 2.51
C PRO A 165 -1.11 -8.52 2.42
N ASN A 166 -2.10 -7.64 2.62
CA ASN A 166 -3.50 -8.02 2.44
C ASN A 166 -3.92 -8.20 0.97
N ASP A 167 -3.05 -7.83 0.04
CA ASP A 167 -3.18 -8.12 -1.39
C ASP A 167 -3.02 -9.62 -1.69
N THR A 168 -2.36 -10.37 -0.78
CA THR A 168 -2.21 -11.82 -0.86
C THR A 168 -3.56 -12.51 -0.68
N LEU A 169 -3.76 -13.63 -1.37
CA LEU A 169 -4.94 -14.50 -1.23
C LEU A 169 -5.21 -14.79 0.25
N GLY A 170 -6.45 -14.55 0.71
CA GLY A 170 -6.81 -14.59 2.12
C GLY A 170 -6.56 -15.93 2.81
N LEU A 171 -6.63 -17.05 2.08
CA LEU A 171 -6.37 -18.38 2.60
C LEU A 171 -4.97 -18.50 3.24
N PHE A 172 -4.00 -17.73 2.76
CA PHE A 172 -2.61 -17.81 3.20
C PHE A 172 -2.28 -16.92 4.41
N TRP A 173 -3.11 -15.91 4.72
CA TRP A 173 -2.79 -14.96 5.80
C TRP A 173 -3.94 -14.64 6.76
N PHE A 174 -5.19 -14.85 6.35
CA PHE A 174 -6.35 -14.48 7.17
C PHE A 174 -6.61 -15.51 8.26
N MET A 175 -6.47 -15.13 9.52
CA MET A 175 -6.75 -16.00 10.65
C MET A 175 -8.24 -15.99 10.99
N SER A 176 -8.86 -17.17 11.09
CA SER A 176 -10.23 -17.38 11.54
C SER A 176 -10.29 -18.53 12.53
N GLN A 177 -11.47 -18.90 13.02
CA GLN A 177 -11.62 -20.07 13.88
C GLN A 177 -11.30 -21.39 13.13
N LYS A 178 -11.46 -21.40 11.80
CA LYS A 178 -11.26 -22.57 10.94
C LYS A 178 -10.01 -22.51 10.07
N ASN A 179 -9.37 -21.36 9.98
CA ASN A 179 -8.16 -21.18 9.19
C ASN A 179 -6.99 -20.79 10.07
N ASN A 180 -5.97 -21.65 10.11
CA ASN A 180 -4.66 -21.33 10.67
C ASN A 180 -3.68 -21.14 9.50
N PRO A 181 -3.49 -19.91 9.02
CA PRO A 181 -2.76 -19.66 7.78
C PRO A 181 -1.26 -19.89 7.94
N ILE A 182 -0.60 -20.23 6.81
CA ILE A 182 0.86 -20.47 6.78
C ILE A 182 1.65 -19.17 7.04
N PHE A 183 1.12 -18.04 6.58
CA PHE A 183 1.73 -16.71 6.71
C PHE A 183 0.78 -15.76 7.42
N PRO A 184 0.51 -15.95 8.72
CA PRO A 184 -0.44 -15.12 9.43
C PRO A 184 0.01 -13.66 9.41
N ARG A 185 -0.92 -12.77 9.01
CA ARG A 185 -0.69 -11.35 9.14
C ARG A 185 -0.72 -10.98 10.62
N LYS A 186 0.33 -10.29 11.08
CA LYS A 186 0.31 -9.67 12.40
C LYS A 186 -0.77 -8.58 12.38
N LEU A 187 -1.97 -8.92 12.83
CA LEU A 187 -2.97 -7.91 13.12
C LEU A 187 -2.41 -7.08 14.26
N GLU A 188 -2.28 -5.77 14.06
CA GLU A 188 -2.01 -4.88 15.19
C GLU A 188 -3.09 -5.14 16.23
N GLU A 189 -2.74 -5.77 17.34
CA GLU A 189 -3.61 -5.81 18.51
C GLU A 189 -3.87 -4.36 18.89
N LYS A 190 -5.10 -3.92 18.69
CA LYS A 190 -5.47 -2.57 19.08
C LYS A 190 -5.31 -2.54 20.60
N PRO A 191 -4.42 -1.70 21.15
CA PRO A 191 -4.26 -1.59 22.60
C PRO A 191 -5.66 -1.47 23.21
N GLY A 192 -5.91 -2.12 24.36
CA GLY A 192 -7.24 -2.17 24.96
C GLY A 192 -7.87 -0.79 25.23
N TRP A 193 -7.03 0.27 25.27
CA TRP A 193 -7.50 1.66 25.39
C TRP A 193 -7.99 2.26 24.06
N LYS A 194 -7.69 1.66 22.88
CA LYS A 194 -8.25 2.11 21.61
C LYS A 194 -9.69 1.60 21.46
N LEU A 195 -10.64 2.51 21.54
CA LEU A 195 -12.05 2.21 21.32
C LEU A 195 -12.28 1.67 19.90
N SER A 196 -13.05 0.59 19.78
CA SER A 196 -13.53 0.10 18.48
C SER A 196 -14.36 1.19 17.77
N ASN A 197 -14.43 1.15 16.44
CA ASN A 197 -15.20 2.13 15.67
C ASN A 197 -16.71 2.15 16.06
N ALA A 198 -17.25 1.02 16.50
CA ALA A 198 -18.61 0.92 17.02
C ALA A 198 -18.76 1.68 18.36
N LYS A 199 -17.81 1.51 19.29
CA LYS A 199 -17.79 2.26 20.56
C LYS A 199 -17.56 3.76 20.35
N LYS A 200 -16.74 4.16 19.34
CA LYS A 200 -16.58 5.58 18.97
C LYS A 200 -17.87 6.20 18.43
N LYS A 201 -18.60 5.46 17.58
CA LYS A 201 -19.91 5.91 17.06
C LYS A 201 -20.95 6.05 18.18
N LYS A 202 -21.01 5.09 19.11
CA LYS A 202 -21.91 5.14 20.25
C LYS A 202 -21.61 6.34 21.15
N ARG A 203 -20.34 6.56 21.51
CA ARG A 203 -19.92 7.71 22.35
C ARG A 203 -20.20 9.07 21.68
N ARG A 204 -20.09 9.18 20.35
CA ARG A 204 -20.45 10.39 19.61
C ARG A 204 -21.96 10.64 19.64
N ARG A 205 -22.80 9.61 19.51
CA ARG A 205 -24.26 9.73 19.65
C ARG A 205 -24.65 10.20 21.04
N GLU A 206 -24.13 9.56 22.08
CA GLU A 206 -24.40 9.92 23.47
C GLU A 206 -23.96 11.37 23.79
N GLN A 207 -22.86 11.85 23.23
CA GLN A 207 -22.43 13.26 23.36
C GLN A 207 -23.30 14.25 22.58
N TYR A 208 -23.98 13.85 21.52
CA TYR A 208 -24.94 14.68 20.80
C TYR A 208 -26.25 14.73 21.55
N GLU A 209 -26.74 13.61 22.07
CA GLU A 209 -27.98 13.50 22.83
C GLU A 209 -27.93 14.21 24.19
N SER A 210 -26.75 14.36 24.80
CA SER A 210 -26.56 15.08 26.05
C SER A 210 -26.44 16.61 25.90
N LYS A 211 -26.44 17.13 24.66
CA LYS A 211 -26.36 18.58 24.34
C LYS A 211 -27.66 19.16 23.81
N CYS A 212 -28.69 18.35 23.64
CA CYS A 212 -30.06 18.73 23.39
C CYS A 212 -30.89 18.58 24.65
#